data_a1f60f5f64cc70b15a42595698fa9a1c
#
_entry.id   a1f60f5f64cc70b15a42595698fa9a1c
#
_cell.length_a   1.000
_cell.length_b   1.000
_cell.length_c   1.000
_cell.angle_alpha   90.00
_cell.angle_beta   90.00
_cell.angle_gamma   90.00
#
_symmetry.space_group_name_H-M   'P 1'
#
loop_
_entity.id
_entity.type
_entity.pdbx_description
1 polymer ?
#
loop_
_entity_poly.entity_id
_entity_poly.type
_entity_poly.pdbx_seq_one_letter_code
_entity_poly.pdbx_strand_id
1 'polypeptide(L)'
;LILSGNKSMTFKELAFSCWENRISLSSTGFYKTPKISWDQEKFKGSPYFYFTWGAAVSEAIIDIDTGESRILRADIIQDCGSSLNPLIDRGQIEGGFIQGIGWLTCEELYFNPEGKLLTLGPSTYKIPGSRDVPPEFNIKLLENTPNEEKTIFRSKAVGEPPLLLSISHFLALKNAVSICLLYTSPSPRDGW
;
A
#
# COMPACT_ATOMS: atom_id res chain seq x y z
N LEU A 1 10.88 -14.54 -32.46
CA LEU A 1 11.32 -15.86 -32.90
C LEU A 1 11.22 -16.82 -31.73
N ILE A 2 10.60 -17.99 -31.94
CA ILE A 2 10.47 -19.03 -30.92
C ILE A 2 11.38 -20.20 -31.36
N LEU A 3 12.19 -20.68 -30.43
CA LEU A 3 13.16 -21.74 -30.66
C LEU A 3 12.79 -23.00 -29.87
N SER A 4 12.81 -24.15 -30.51
CA SER A 4 12.68 -25.43 -29.85
C SER A 4 13.60 -26.45 -30.56
N GLY A 5 14.73 -26.80 -29.94
CA GLY A 5 15.78 -27.56 -30.55
C GLY A 5 16.33 -26.84 -31.80
N ASN A 6 16.37 -27.56 -32.94
CA ASN A 6 16.85 -26.99 -34.20
C ASN A 6 15.75 -26.35 -35.06
N LYS A 7 14.53 -26.17 -34.50
CA LYS A 7 13.41 -25.57 -35.21
C LYS A 7 13.22 -24.13 -34.70
N SER A 8 12.99 -23.22 -35.63
CA SER A 8 12.64 -21.83 -35.33
C SER A 8 11.41 -21.43 -36.13
N MET A 9 10.52 -20.68 -35.51
CA MET A 9 9.35 -20.09 -36.15
C MET A 9 8.98 -18.76 -35.48
N THR A 10 8.26 -17.92 -36.19
CA THR A 10 7.70 -16.69 -35.61
C THR A 10 6.53 -17.03 -34.68
N PHE A 11 6.19 -16.12 -33.77
CA PHE A 11 5.01 -16.27 -32.92
C PHE A 11 3.71 -16.43 -33.73
N LYS A 12 3.60 -15.67 -34.84
CA LYS A 12 2.44 -15.76 -35.74
C LYS A 12 2.30 -17.15 -36.37
N GLU A 13 3.39 -17.71 -36.87
CA GLU A 13 3.39 -19.07 -37.45
C GLU A 13 3.06 -20.12 -36.40
N LEU A 14 3.60 -20.00 -35.18
CA LEU A 14 3.27 -20.89 -34.07
C LEU A 14 1.79 -20.83 -33.71
N ALA A 15 1.24 -19.60 -33.54
CA ALA A 15 -0.18 -19.41 -33.22
C ALA A 15 -1.11 -19.99 -34.30
N PHE A 16 -0.75 -19.79 -35.57
CA PHE A 16 -1.51 -20.35 -36.72
C PHE A 16 -1.42 -21.87 -36.72
N SER A 17 -0.24 -22.45 -36.55
CA SER A 17 -0.07 -23.91 -36.47
C SER A 17 -0.83 -24.51 -35.27
N CYS A 18 -0.86 -23.87 -34.13
CA CYS A 18 -1.71 -24.31 -33.01
C CYS A 18 -3.20 -24.32 -33.38
N TRP A 19 -3.68 -23.27 -34.06
CA TRP A 19 -5.06 -23.19 -34.51
C TRP A 19 -5.41 -24.29 -35.51
N GLU A 20 -4.57 -24.51 -36.53
CA GLU A 20 -4.75 -25.58 -37.50
C GLU A 20 -4.79 -26.97 -36.85
N ASN A 21 -3.93 -27.21 -35.86
CA ASN A 21 -3.85 -28.49 -35.14
C ASN A 21 -4.84 -28.59 -33.96
N ARG A 22 -5.75 -27.62 -33.82
CA ARG A 22 -6.76 -27.57 -32.75
C ARG A 22 -6.17 -27.64 -31.34
N ILE A 23 -4.99 -27.04 -31.16
CA ILE A 23 -4.33 -26.88 -29.87
C ILE A 23 -4.85 -25.60 -29.24
N SER A 24 -5.27 -25.66 -27.97
CA SER A 24 -5.74 -24.48 -27.24
C SER A 24 -4.64 -23.40 -27.18
N LEU A 25 -5.02 -22.16 -27.52
CA LEU A 25 -4.13 -20.99 -27.42
C LEU A 25 -4.20 -20.34 -26.06
N SER A 26 -4.97 -20.90 -25.14
CA SER A 26 -5.07 -20.43 -23.74
C SER A 26 -4.75 -21.56 -22.77
N SER A 27 -4.25 -21.16 -21.62
CA SER A 27 -3.93 -22.07 -20.51
C SER A 27 -4.24 -21.38 -19.19
N THR A 28 -4.72 -22.14 -18.21
CA THR A 28 -4.93 -21.65 -16.85
C THR A 28 -3.71 -21.98 -16.00
N GLY A 29 -3.09 -20.95 -15.43
CA GLY A 29 -2.06 -21.11 -14.40
C GLY A 29 -2.67 -21.00 -13.01
N PHE A 30 -2.24 -21.85 -12.09
CA PHE A 30 -2.65 -21.79 -10.69
C PHE A 30 -1.41 -21.84 -9.79
N TYR A 31 -1.32 -20.90 -8.85
CA TYR A 31 -0.28 -20.88 -7.84
C TYR A 31 -0.88 -21.10 -6.45
N LYS A 32 -0.49 -22.19 -5.81
CA LYS A 32 -0.85 -22.45 -4.41
C LYS A 32 0.28 -21.95 -3.53
N THR A 33 0.01 -20.88 -2.75
CA THR A 33 0.98 -20.35 -1.81
C THR A 33 1.40 -21.42 -0.80
N PRO A 34 2.69 -21.76 -0.70
CA PRO A 34 3.17 -22.79 0.20
C PRO A 34 3.17 -22.34 1.66
N LYS A 35 3.28 -23.30 2.59
CA LYS A 35 3.46 -23.06 4.03
C LYS A 35 2.34 -22.28 4.70
N ILE A 36 1.18 -22.08 4.07
CA ILE A 36 0.03 -21.44 4.68
C ILE A 36 -0.89 -22.48 5.28
N SER A 37 -1.28 -22.23 6.53
CA SER A 37 -2.29 -23.01 7.23
C SER A 37 -3.11 -22.09 8.13
N TRP A 38 -4.41 -22.28 8.16
CA TRP A 38 -5.32 -21.52 9.01
C TRP A 38 -6.51 -22.37 9.42
N ASP A 39 -6.75 -22.46 10.73
CA ASP A 39 -7.92 -23.08 11.34
C ASP A 39 -8.87 -21.96 11.76
N GLN A 40 -10.01 -21.84 11.08
CA GLN A 40 -10.98 -20.79 11.33
C GLN A 40 -11.72 -20.94 12.66
N GLU A 41 -11.89 -22.17 13.15
CA GLU A 41 -12.60 -22.41 14.43
C GLU A 41 -11.72 -22.06 15.63
N LYS A 42 -10.43 -22.39 15.54
CA LYS A 42 -9.47 -22.15 16.62
C LYS A 42 -8.72 -20.83 16.50
N PHE A 43 -8.90 -20.11 15.40
CA PHE A 43 -8.12 -18.90 15.07
C PHE A 43 -6.60 -19.10 15.21
N LYS A 44 -6.11 -20.25 14.74
CA LYS A 44 -4.70 -20.63 14.83
C LYS A 44 -4.15 -21.09 13.48
N GLY A 45 -2.88 -20.78 13.26
CA GLY A 45 -2.17 -21.22 12.06
C GLY A 45 -1.05 -20.27 11.67
N SER A 46 -0.56 -20.46 10.45
CA SER A 46 0.41 -19.60 9.79
C SER A 46 -0.22 -19.05 8.51
N PRO A 47 -0.97 -17.92 8.58
CA PRO A 47 -1.71 -17.39 7.42
C PRO A 47 -0.81 -16.65 6.44
N TYR A 48 0.44 -16.36 6.80
CA TYR A 48 1.36 -15.55 6.01
C TYR A 48 2.56 -16.37 5.55
N PHE A 49 2.92 -16.20 4.27
CA PHE A 49 4.06 -16.88 3.66
C PHE A 49 5.38 -16.18 3.98
N TYR A 50 5.36 -14.86 4.07
CA TYR A 50 6.50 -14.02 4.45
C TYR A 50 5.99 -12.68 5.01
N PHE A 51 6.92 -11.91 5.56
CA PHE A 51 6.68 -10.57 6.06
C PHE A 51 7.53 -9.56 5.30
N THR A 52 7.03 -8.34 5.21
CA THR A 52 7.77 -7.19 4.69
C THR A 52 7.94 -6.15 5.79
N TRP A 53 9.01 -5.39 5.74
CA TRP A 53 9.37 -4.42 6.76
C TRP A 53 9.39 -3.03 6.16
N GLY A 54 8.94 -2.06 6.92
CA GLY A 54 8.98 -0.67 6.51
C GLY A 54 9.06 0.25 7.71
N ALA A 55 9.63 1.43 7.49
CA ALA A 55 9.65 2.50 8.47
C ALA A 55 9.34 3.83 7.77
N ALA A 56 8.61 4.69 8.47
CA ALA A 56 8.29 6.02 7.98
C ALA A 56 8.40 7.06 9.08
N VAL A 57 8.86 8.25 8.70
CA VAL A 57 8.86 9.45 9.54
C VAL A 57 8.14 10.54 8.79
N SER A 58 7.22 11.24 9.44
CA SER A 58 6.44 12.31 8.85
C SER A 58 6.54 13.59 9.66
N GLU A 59 6.54 14.71 8.95
CA GLU A 59 6.42 16.05 9.51
C GLU A 59 5.09 16.65 9.07
N ALA A 60 4.34 17.20 10.02
CA ALA A 60 3.04 17.79 9.79
C ALA A 60 2.94 19.17 10.43
N ILE A 61 2.09 20.02 9.85
CA ILE A 61 1.73 21.34 10.39
C ILE A 61 0.22 21.44 10.52
N ILE A 62 -0.23 22.13 11.55
CA ILE A 62 -1.63 22.48 11.78
C ILE A 62 -1.70 23.98 12.00
N ASP A 63 -2.59 24.62 11.25
CA ASP A 63 -3.00 25.99 11.50
C ASP A 63 -3.96 26.00 12.71
N ILE A 64 -3.60 26.67 13.78
CA ILE A 64 -4.37 26.66 15.05
C ILE A 64 -5.65 27.47 14.97
N ASP A 65 -5.75 28.44 14.05
CA ASP A 65 -6.92 29.29 13.91
C ASP A 65 -7.98 28.65 13.02
N THR A 66 -7.58 27.94 11.97
CA THR A 66 -8.47 27.32 11.00
C THR A 66 -8.66 25.81 11.20
N GLY A 67 -7.73 25.15 11.87
CA GLY A 67 -7.66 23.68 11.97
C GLY A 67 -7.16 23.00 10.69
N GLU A 68 -6.76 23.75 9.66
CA GLU A 68 -6.20 23.18 8.43
C GLU A 68 -4.88 22.50 8.74
N SER A 69 -4.72 21.26 8.25
CA SER A 69 -3.51 20.47 8.45
C SER A 69 -2.87 20.10 7.12
N ARG A 70 -1.55 19.98 7.11
CA ARG A 70 -0.77 19.53 5.95
C ARG A 70 0.39 18.64 6.38
N ILE A 71 0.70 17.68 5.52
CA ILE A 71 1.96 16.97 5.58
C ILE A 71 3.04 17.80 4.86
N LEU A 72 4.16 18.04 5.52
CA LEU A 72 5.28 18.78 4.94
C LEU A 72 6.33 17.85 4.35
N ARG A 73 6.59 16.75 5.05
CA ARG A 73 7.62 15.79 4.67
C ARG A 73 7.23 14.38 5.06
N ALA A 74 7.62 13.42 4.22
CA ALA A 74 7.60 12.00 4.56
C ALA A 74 8.87 11.33 4.04
N ASP A 75 9.58 10.66 4.94
CA ASP A 75 10.74 9.81 4.64
C ASP A 75 10.34 8.38 4.89
N ILE A 76 10.44 7.54 3.85
CA ILE A 76 10.00 6.15 3.89
C ILE A 76 11.13 5.23 3.42
N ILE A 77 11.35 4.16 4.16
CA ILE A 77 12.12 3.01 3.70
C ILE A 77 11.23 1.77 3.73
N GLN A 78 11.20 1.04 2.62
CA GLN A 78 10.34 -0.14 2.46
C GLN A 78 11.12 -1.32 1.89
N ASP A 79 10.94 -2.48 2.52
CA ASP A 79 11.43 -3.78 2.04
C ASP A 79 10.44 -4.36 1.02
N CYS A 80 10.88 -4.51 -0.21
CA CYS A 80 10.15 -5.20 -1.28
C CYS A 80 10.91 -6.45 -1.78
N GLY A 81 11.85 -6.95 -0.98
CA GLY A 81 12.72 -8.03 -1.41
C GLY A 81 13.62 -7.60 -2.56
N SER A 82 13.83 -8.49 -3.51
CA SER A 82 14.46 -8.12 -4.78
C SER A 82 13.45 -7.42 -5.66
N SER A 83 13.57 -6.10 -5.80
CA SER A 83 12.66 -5.31 -6.64
C SER A 83 12.64 -5.80 -8.08
N LEU A 84 11.46 -6.03 -8.63
CA LEU A 84 11.28 -6.40 -10.04
C LEU A 84 11.34 -5.20 -10.96
N ASN A 85 10.87 -4.05 -10.48
CA ASN A 85 10.92 -2.78 -11.18
C ASN A 85 10.92 -1.63 -10.15
N PRO A 86 12.08 -1.04 -9.84
CA PRO A 86 12.20 -0.01 -8.80
C PRO A 86 11.31 1.22 -8.99
N LEU A 87 11.01 1.59 -10.24
CA LEU A 87 10.11 2.72 -10.52
C LEU A 87 8.66 2.39 -10.15
N ILE A 88 8.21 1.19 -10.51
CA ILE A 88 6.85 0.73 -10.17
C ILE A 88 6.74 0.52 -8.67
N ASP A 89 7.70 -0.15 -8.05
CA ASP A 89 7.70 -0.43 -6.61
C ASP A 89 7.66 0.87 -5.80
N ARG A 90 8.46 1.86 -6.20
CA ARG A 90 8.42 3.20 -5.61
C ARG A 90 7.04 3.85 -5.77
N GLY A 91 6.46 3.82 -6.96
CA GLY A 91 5.12 4.37 -7.21
C GLY A 91 4.02 3.68 -6.39
N GLN A 92 4.15 2.38 -6.13
CA GLN A 92 3.23 1.64 -5.23
C GLN A 92 3.37 2.12 -3.78
N ILE A 93 4.59 2.38 -3.32
CA ILE A 93 4.82 2.89 -1.97
C ILE A 93 4.22 4.30 -1.83
N GLU A 94 4.45 5.17 -2.81
CA GLU A 94 3.87 6.51 -2.87
C GLU A 94 2.34 6.46 -2.80
N GLY A 95 1.73 5.66 -3.67
CA GLY A 95 0.27 5.51 -3.75
C GLY A 95 -0.34 4.92 -2.49
N GLY A 96 0.26 3.87 -1.94
CA GLY A 96 -0.21 3.23 -0.70
C GLY A 96 -0.14 4.17 0.50
N PHE A 97 0.95 4.92 0.63
CA PHE A 97 1.13 5.90 1.71
C PHE A 97 0.09 7.03 1.64
N ILE A 98 -0.12 7.62 0.44
CA ILE A 98 -1.13 8.68 0.25
C ILE A 98 -2.54 8.15 0.50
N GLN A 99 -2.86 6.95 0.04
CA GLN A 99 -4.14 6.32 0.36
C GLN A 99 -4.34 6.18 1.87
N GLY A 100 -3.33 5.75 2.60
CA GLY A 100 -3.40 5.63 4.05
C GLY A 100 -3.54 6.98 4.76
N ILE A 101 -2.95 8.06 4.24
CA ILE A 101 -3.19 9.42 4.74
C ILE A 101 -4.68 9.76 4.62
N GLY A 102 -5.31 9.50 3.48
CA GLY A 102 -6.73 9.73 3.28
C GLY A 102 -7.58 8.99 4.29
N TRP A 103 -7.33 7.70 4.45
CA TRP A 103 -8.03 6.84 5.41
C TRP A 103 -7.96 7.37 6.86
N LEU A 104 -6.83 7.96 7.24
CA LEU A 104 -6.61 8.45 8.61
C LEU A 104 -7.02 9.92 8.83
N THR A 105 -7.37 10.66 7.77
CA THR A 105 -7.60 12.11 7.87
C THR A 105 -8.91 12.60 7.24
N CYS A 106 -9.12 12.40 5.96
CA CYS A 106 -10.22 13.04 5.22
C CYS A 106 -11.34 12.10 4.77
N GLU A 107 -11.11 10.79 4.78
CA GLU A 107 -12.12 9.81 4.38
C GLU A 107 -13.08 9.53 5.54
N GLU A 108 -14.38 9.70 5.30
CA GLU A 108 -15.40 9.51 6.31
C GLU A 108 -16.61 8.76 5.75
N LEU A 109 -17.05 7.74 6.48
CA LEU A 109 -18.34 7.10 6.25
C LEU A 109 -19.39 7.75 7.15
N TYR A 110 -20.13 8.71 6.59
CA TYR A 110 -21.16 9.43 7.34
C TYR A 110 -22.54 8.81 7.13
N PHE A 111 -23.14 8.39 8.24
CA PHE A 111 -24.50 7.84 8.28
C PHE A 111 -25.43 8.84 8.91
N ASN A 112 -26.64 9.02 8.33
CA ASN A 112 -27.68 9.80 8.95
C ASN A 112 -28.33 9.05 10.14
N PRO A 113 -29.22 9.72 10.92
CA PRO A 113 -29.89 9.06 12.06
C PRO A 113 -30.69 7.81 11.71
N GLU A 114 -31.14 7.70 10.47
CA GLU A 114 -31.89 6.54 9.95
C GLU A 114 -30.96 5.40 9.47
N GLY A 115 -29.65 5.53 9.64
CA GLY A 115 -28.66 4.54 9.25
C GLY A 115 -28.34 4.50 7.74
N LYS A 116 -28.75 5.52 6.98
CA LYS A 116 -28.43 5.63 5.56
C LYS A 116 -27.06 6.28 5.35
N LEU A 117 -26.18 5.62 4.60
CA LEU A 117 -24.89 6.20 4.21
C LEU A 117 -25.09 7.39 3.25
N LEU A 118 -24.50 8.53 3.56
CA LEU A 118 -24.58 9.75 2.73
C LEU A 118 -23.33 10.00 1.89
N THR A 119 -22.18 9.44 2.29
CA THR A 119 -20.92 9.57 1.55
C THR A 119 -20.78 8.46 0.51
N LEU A 120 -21.60 8.52 -0.55
CA LEU A 120 -21.76 7.45 -1.54
C LEU A 120 -20.89 7.58 -2.79
N GLY A 121 -20.24 8.72 -2.98
CA GLY A 121 -19.51 8.95 -4.22
C GLY A 121 -18.43 10.02 -4.11
N PRO A 122 -17.67 10.26 -5.19
CA PRO A 122 -16.51 11.16 -5.17
C PRO A 122 -16.80 12.61 -4.74
N SER A 123 -18.05 13.05 -4.88
CA SER A 123 -18.46 14.41 -4.45
C SER A 123 -18.63 14.53 -2.94
N THR A 124 -18.89 13.45 -2.25
CA THR A 124 -19.18 13.41 -0.80
C THR A 124 -18.14 12.62 -0.01
N TYR A 125 -17.59 11.58 -0.57
CA TYR A 125 -16.50 10.81 0.02
C TYR A 125 -15.16 11.39 -0.43
N LYS A 126 -14.47 12.09 0.46
CA LYS A 126 -13.20 12.75 0.19
C LYS A 126 -12.06 11.74 0.17
N ILE A 127 -11.25 11.81 -0.88
CA ILE A 127 -9.96 11.11 -0.96
C ILE A 127 -8.85 12.13 -1.14
N PRO A 128 -7.59 11.81 -0.80
CA PRO A 128 -6.46 12.70 -1.06
C PRO A 128 -6.33 13.07 -2.53
N GLY A 129 -6.08 14.33 -2.80
CA GLY A 129 -5.77 14.85 -4.12
C GLY A 129 -4.28 15.10 -4.30
N SER A 130 -3.90 15.63 -5.45
CA SER A 130 -2.50 15.95 -5.75
C SER A 130 -1.87 17.01 -4.84
N ARG A 131 -2.70 17.81 -4.15
CA ARG A 131 -2.23 18.83 -3.18
C ARG A 131 -1.93 18.26 -1.81
N ASP A 132 -2.37 17.04 -1.53
CA ASP A 132 -2.15 16.34 -0.26
C ASP A 132 -0.86 15.52 -0.28
N VAL A 133 -0.18 15.46 -1.43
CA VAL A 133 1.15 14.86 -1.54
C VAL A 133 2.17 15.74 -0.81
N PRO A 134 3.01 15.18 0.08
CA PRO A 134 4.01 15.98 0.78
C PRO A 134 4.98 16.63 -0.20
N PRO A 135 5.32 17.93 -0.02
CA PRO A 135 6.32 18.61 -0.86
C PRO A 135 7.69 17.93 -0.84
N GLU A 136 8.07 17.37 0.32
CA GLU A 136 9.25 16.54 0.48
C GLU A 136 8.83 15.08 0.68
N PHE A 137 8.93 14.28 -0.39
CA PHE A 137 8.52 12.88 -0.37
C PHE A 137 9.68 11.98 -0.75
N ASN A 138 10.38 11.47 0.25
CA ASN A 138 11.59 10.68 0.09
C ASN A 138 11.30 9.20 0.30
N ILE A 139 11.47 8.40 -0.75
CA ILE A 139 11.22 6.96 -0.70
C ILE A 139 12.50 6.22 -1.07
N LYS A 140 12.89 5.30 -0.21
CA LYS A 140 14.01 4.40 -0.42
C LYS A 140 13.54 2.96 -0.33
N LEU A 141 13.86 2.17 -1.36
CA LEU A 141 13.75 0.72 -1.29
C LEU A 141 14.90 0.17 -0.45
N LEU A 142 14.60 -0.76 0.43
CA LEU A 142 15.63 -1.45 1.22
C LEU A 142 16.45 -2.35 0.29
N GLU A 143 17.74 -2.09 0.18
CA GLU A 143 18.65 -2.79 -0.72
C GLU A 143 19.21 -4.06 -0.09
N ASN A 144 19.57 -5.03 -0.94
CA ASN A 144 20.22 -6.29 -0.53
C ASN A 144 19.41 -7.14 0.46
N THR A 145 18.09 -7.09 0.37
CA THR A 145 17.17 -7.86 1.20
C THR A 145 16.28 -8.79 0.38
N PRO A 146 16.86 -9.75 -0.37
CA PRO A 146 16.05 -10.71 -1.11
C PRO A 146 15.15 -11.49 -0.14
N ASN A 147 13.95 -11.83 -0.60
CA ASN A 147 13.05 -12.64 0.22
C ASN A 147 13.72 -13.99 0.56
N GLU A 148 13.70 -14.38 1.82
CA GLU A 148 14.19 -15.67 2.28
C GLU A 148 13.36 -16.83 1.69
N GLU A 149 12.06 -16.58 1.49
CA GLU A 149 11.17 -17.52 0.84
C GLU A 149 11.31 -17.51 -0.69
N LYS A 150 11.02 -18.64 -1.31
CA LYS A 150 11.13 -18.82 -2.77
C LYS A 150 9.94 -18.20 -3.51
N THR A 151 9.85 -16.88 -3.44
CA THR A 151 8.92 -16.09 -4.27
C THR A 151 9.51 -15.85 -5.67
N ILE A 152 8.71 -15.25 -6.57
CA ILE A 152 9.18 -14.88 -7.91
C ILE A 152 10.34 -13.89 -7.77
N PHE A 153 11.50 -14.27 -8.28
CA PHE A 153 12.75 -13.50 -8.19
C PHE A 153 13.10 -13.01 -6.77
N ARG A 154 12.62 -13.68 -5.72
CA ARG A 154 12.82 -13.26 -4.32
C ARG A 154 12.23 -11.87 -4.00
N SER A 155 11.22 -11.46 -4.75
CA SER A 155 10.46 -10.24 -4.47
C SER A 155 9.49 -10.40 -3.31
N LYS A 156 9.03 -9.29 -2.76
CA LYS A 156 7.96 -9.21 -1.76
C LYS A 156 6.84 -8.30 -2.26
N ALA A 157 5.66 -8.46 -1.70
CA ALA A 157 4.52 -7.58 -1.98
C ALA A 157 4.83 -6.12 -1.59
N VAL A 158 4.42 -5.18 -2.41
CA VAL A 158 4.71 -3.75 -2.23
C VAL A 158 3.46 -2.87 -2.35
N GLY A 159 2.35 -3.38 -2.89
CA GLY A 159 1.14 -2.59 -3.14
C GLY A 159 0.40 -2.18 -1.87
N GLU A 160 0.16 -3.10 -0.95
CA GLU A 160 -0.63 -2.87 0.27
C GLU A 160 0.18 -2.52 1.52
N PRO A 161 1.37 -3.11 1.77
CA PRO A 161 2.10 -2.87 3.01
C PRO A 161 2.40 -1.40 3.31
N PRO A 162 2.70 -0.52 2.34
CA PRO A 162 2.98 0.89 2.58
C PRO A 162 1.82 1.70 3.14
N LEU A 163 0.57 1.23 3.01
CA LEU A 163 -0.60 1.92 3.56
C LEU A 163 -0.45 2.16 5.07
N LEU A 164 0.04 1.18 5.82
CA LEU A 164 0.21 1.29 7.27
C LEU A 164 1.30 2.28 7.69
N LEU A 165 2.23 2.62 6.81
CA LEU A 165 3.28 3.60 7.08
C LEU A 165 2.73 5.03 7.25
N SER A 166 1.54 5.29 6.72
CA SER A 166 0.83 6.58 6.88
C SER A 166 0.42 6.87 8.32
N ILE A 167 0.43 5.88 9.22
CA ILE A 167 0.23 6.07 10.64
C ILE A 167 1.25 7.07 11.21
N SER A 168 2.45 7.15 10.61
CA SER A 168 3.46 8.16 10.99
C SER A 168 2.94 9.59 10.82
N HIS A 169 2.18 9.89 9.76
CA HIS A 169 1.55 11.19 9.55
C HIS A 169 0.45 11.47 10.60
N PHE A 170 -0.42 10.48 10.84
CA PHE A 170 -1.45 10.61 11.87
C PHE A 170 -0.84 10.88 13.26
N LEU A 171 0.23 10.20 13.61
CA LEU A 171 0.94 10.44 14.88
C LEU A 171 1.61 11.82 14.92
N ALA A 172 2.14 12.32 13.81
CA ALA A 172 2.69 13.67 13.71
C ALA A 172 1.59 14.72 13.93
N LEU A 173 0.41 14.57 13.32
CA LEU A 173 -0.74 15.44 13.56
C LEU A 173 -1.20 15.38 15.01
N LYS A 174 -1.34 14.18 15.57
CA LYS A 174 -1.72 14.00 16.98
C LYS A 174 -0.73 14.69 17.93
N ASN A 175 0.57 14.60 17.63
CA ASN A 175 1.60 15.27 18.41
C ASN A 175 1.49 16.79 18.32
N ALA A 176 1.28 17.35 17.11
CA ALA A 176 1.09 18.77 16.90
C ALA A 176 -0.12 19.31 17.68
N VAL A 177 -1.26 18.62 17.63
CA VAL A 177 -2.46 18.96 18.42
C VAL A 177 -2.17 18.93 19.92
N SER A 178 -1.46 17.90 20.39
CA SER A 178 -1.15 17.76 21.81
C SER A 178 -0.27 18.91 22.32
N ILE A 179 0.67 19.39 21.52
CA ILE A 179 1.52 20.53 21.87
C ILE A 179 0.68 21.80 21.99
N CYS A 180 -0.27 22.05 21.06
CA CYS A 180 -1.18 23.18 21.15
C CYS A 180 -2.05 23.13 22.42
N LEU A 181 -2.59 21.97 22.75
CA LEU A 181 -3.46 21.78 23.92
C LEU A 181 -2.74 21.96 25.24
N LEU A 182 -1.45 21.64 25.32
CA LEU A 182 -0.64 21.86 26.54
C LEU A 182 -0.50 23.35 26.91
N TYR A 183 -0.67 24.25 25.92
CA TYR A 183 -0.58 25.70 26.15
C TYR A 183 -1.95 26.38 26.33
N THR A 184 -3.06 25.73 26.00
CA THR A 184 -4.39 26.38 25.88
C THR A 184 -5.50 25.74 26.69
N SER A 185 -5.38 24.52 27.16
CA SER A 185 -6.41 23.81 27.93
C SER A 185 -5.82 22.66 28.75
N PRO A 186 -6.41 22.33 29.91
CA PRO A 186 -6.07 21.09 30.61
C PRO A 186 -6.30 19.90 29.70
N SER A 187 -5.37 18.96 29.72
CA SER A 187 -5.48 17.71 28.96
C SER A 187 -6.78 16.98 29.33
N PRO A 188 -7.48 16.36 28.38
CA PRO A 188 -8.62 15.50 28.70
C PRO A 188 -8.28 14.37 29.67
N ARG A 189 -6.99 14.09 29.91
CA ARG A 189 -6.51 13.12 30.91
C ARG A 189 -6.51 13.68 32.34
N ASP A 190 -6.59 15.00 32.51
CA ASP A 190 -6.53 15.64 33.80
C ASP A 190 -7.92 15.82 34.44
N GLY A 191 -8.97 15.33 33.78
CA GLY A 191 -10.36 15.48 34.17
C GLY A 191 -11.16 14.18 34.35
N TRP A 192 -10.49 13.01 34.41
CA TRP A 192 -11.19 11.73 34.65
C TRP A 192 -10.48 10.93 35.71
#